data_743e0840a70928e4f213aa046acc42ba
#
_entry.id   743e0840a70928e4f213aa046acc42ba
#
_cell.length_a   1.000
_cell.length_b   1.000
_cell.length_c   1.000
_cell.angle_alpha   90.00
_cell.angle_beta   90.00
_cell.angle_gamma   90.00
#
_symmetry.space_group_name_H-M   'P 1'
#
loop_
_entity.id
_entity.type
_entity.pdbx_description
1 polymer ?
#
loop_
_entity_poly.entity_id
_entity_poly.type
_entity_poly.pdbx_seq_one_letter_code
_entity_poly.pdbx_strand_id
1 'polypeptide(L)'
;MTRQQQVVIVGGGVIGLLTAYNLASEVRSVVLLDRSNVGQESSWAGGGIVSPLYPWRYSPAVTALAHWSQDFYPQLGERLFVDTGVDPEVHTTGLYWLDLDDEAAALAWAERENRPLRAVDISAAHDAVPVLGSGFSRAIYMADVANVRNPRLVKSLKAALLALPNVTIHEQCEVSGFVREGERVIGVQTSTGVISGDQVVLTAGAWSGDLLKTLDLTLPVEPVKGQMILYKCAADFLPSMVLAKGRYAIPRRDGHILIGSTLEHEGYDKTPTDMALESLKASAVELLPALADAEVVGHWAGLRPGSPEGIPYIGQVPGFDGLWLNCGHYRNGLVLAPASCQLFADVMLGRAPIIDPAPYAPAGRI
;
A
#
# COMPACT_ATOMS: atom_id res chain seq x y z
N MET A 1 25.31 15.56 -8.78
CA MET A 1 26.00 14.59 -7.91
C MET A 1 25.30 13.21 -7.89
N THR A 2 23.99 13.13 -7.94
CA THR A 2 23.20 11.88 -7.85
C THR A 2 23.39 10.89 -9.00
N ARG A 3 23.62 11.33 -10.23
CA ARG A 3 23.82 10.44 -11.40
C ARG A 3 25.04 9.50 -11.32
N GLN A 4 25.93 9.70 -10.35
CA GLN A 4 27.09 8.83 -10.13
C GLN A 4 26.91 7.88 -8.94
N GLN A 5 25.77 7.94 -8.24
CA GLN A 5 25.56 7.19 -7.02
C GLN A 5 24.90 5.82 -7.31
N GLN A 6 25.32 4.83 -6.54
CA GLN A 6 24.62 3.56 -6.40
C GLN A 6 23.67 3.63 -5.21
N VAL A 7 22.41 3.30 -5.44
CA VAL A 7 21.38 3.24 -4.41
C VAL A 7 21.04 1.79 -4.10
N VAL A 8 21.14 1.41 -2.84
CA VAL A 8 20.69 0.10 -2.33
C VAL A 8 19.33 0.27 -1.65
N ILE A 9 18.31 -0.46 -2.11
CA ILE A 9 16.96 -0.43 -1.55
C ILE A 9 16.71 -1.74 -0.82
N VAL A 10 16.37 -1.65 0.47
CA VAL A 10 16.12 -2.80 1.33
C VAL A 10 14.61 -2.98 1.53
N GLY A 11 14.05 -4.02 0.91
CA GLY A 11 12.63 -4.35 0.87
C GLY A 11 12.00 -4.13 -0.51
N GLY A 12 11.59 -5.21 -1.15
CA GLY A 12 11.00 -5.26 -2.50
C GLY A 12 9.47 -5.25 -2.50
N GLY A 13 8.83 -4.60 -1.52
CA GLY A 13 7.40 -4.29 -1.57
C GLY A 13 7.06 -3.21 -2.60
N VAL A 14 5.79 -2.83 -2.71
CA VAL A 14 5.34 -1.78 -3.65
C VAL A 14 6.11 -0.47 -3.45
N ILE A 15 6.44 -0.12 -2.21
CA ILE A 15 7.23 1.08 -1.89
C ILE A 15 8.65 0.96 -2.44
N GLY A 16 9.34 -0.15 -2.20
CA GLY A 16 10.69 -0.36 -2.72
C GLY A 16 10.73 -0.41 -4.25
N LEU A 17 9.79 -1.11 -4.87
CA LEU A 17 9.68 -1.20 -6.32
C LEU A 17 9.40 0.17 -6.97
N LEU A 18 8.45 0.97 -6.44
CA LEU A 18 8.18 2.31 -6.95
C LEU A 18 9.31 3.29 -6.65
N THR A 19 9.97 3.18 -5.49
CA THR A 19 11.18 3.97 -5.18
C THR A 19 12.28 3.67 -6.21
N ALA A 20 12.54 2.39 -6.51
CA ALA A 20 13.48 1.99 -7.55
C ALA A 20 13.09 2.54 -8.93
N TYR A 21 11.80 2.45 -9.28
CA TYR A 21 11.27 2.93 -10.56
C TYR A 21 11.46 4.44 -10.74
N ASN A 22 11.21 5.24 -9.69
CA ASN A 22 11.37 6.69 -9.73
C ASN A 22 12.84 7.15 -9.71
N LEU A 23 13.76 6.34 -9.15
CA LEU A 23 15.18 6.67 -9.06
C LEU A 23 16.01 6.16 -10.24
N ALA A 24 15.58 5.10 -10.93
CA ALA A 24 16.41 4.38 -11.89
C ALA A 24 17.00 5.26 -13.00
N SER A 25 16.25 6.26 -13.50
CA SER A 25 16.73 7.19 -14.54
C SER A 25 17.67 8.28 -14.02
N GLU A 26 17.79 8.44 -12.70
CA GLU A 26 18.44 9.57 -12.04
C GLU A 26 19.76 9.20 -11.36
N VAL A 27 20.00 7.90 -11.17
CA VAL A 27 21.18 7.37 -10.46
C VAL A 27 22.00 6.44 -11.36
N ARG A 28 23.25 6.17 -10.97
CA ARG A 28 24.13 5.24 -11.71
C ARG A 28 23.55 3.84 -11.74
N SER A 29 23.14 3.34 -10.60
CA SER A 29 22.55 1.99 -10.46
C SER A 29 21.65 1.88 -9.23
N VAL A 30 20.67 1.00 -9.32
CA VAL A 30 19.81 0.60 -8.21
C VAL A 30 19.99 -0.88 -7.94
N VAL A 31 20.23 -1.23 -6.69
CA VAL A 31 20.26 -2.63 -6.21
C VAL A 31 19.12 -2.78 -5.20
N LEU A 32 18.11 -3.56 -5.56
CA LEU A 32 16.95 -3.83 -4.71
C LEU A 32 17.09 -5.22 -4.10
N LEU A 33 16.96 -5.30 -2.78
CA LEU A 33 17.14 -6.53 -1.99
C LEU A 33 15.83 -6.89 -1.30
N ASP A 34 15.42 -8.14 -1.40
CA ASP A 34 14.32 -8.69 -0.61
C ASP A 34 14.70 -10.03 0.00
N ARG A 35 14.35 -10.25 1.27
CA ARG A 35 14.62 -11.52 1.97
C ARG A 35 13.83 -12.71 1.41
N SER A 36 12.74 -12.42 0.69
CA SER A 36 11.89 -13.40 0.01
C SER A 36 11.76 -13.04 -1.47
N ASN A 37 10.71 -13.49 -2.14
CA ASN A 37 10.39 -12.96 -3.46
C ASN A 37 9.76 -11.56 -3.33
N VAL A 38 10.11 -10.64 -4.23
CA VAL A 38 9.59 -9.27 -4.19
C VAL A 38 8.07 -9.24 -4.24
N GLY A 39 7.51 -8.35 -3.42
CA GLY A 39 6.09 -8.05 -3.38
C GLY A 39 5.20 -9.06 -2.68
N GLN A 40 5.72 -10.11 -2.07
CA GLN A 40 4.91 -11.19 -1.49
C GLN A 40 4.43 -10.96 -0.04
N GLU A 41 4.75 -9.81 0.54
CA GLU A 41 4.28 -9.44 1.88
C GLU A 41 3.00 -8.58 1.80
N SER A 42 2.90 -7.49 2.56
CA SER A 42 1.71 -6.60 2.59
C SER A 42 1.26 -6.13 1.22
N SER A 43 2.21 -5.96 0.30
CA SER A 43 1.94 -5.47 -1.06
C SER A 43 1.15 -6.46 -1.90
N TRP A 44 1.27 -7.75 -1.64
CA TRP A 44 0.46 -8.79 -2.26
C TRP A 44 -0.86 -9.00 -1.52
N ALA A 45 -0.79 -9.01 -0.18
CA ALA A 45 -1.90 -9.41 0.69
C ALA A 45 -3.02 -8.35 0.76
N GLY A 46 -2.75 -7.10 0.44
CA GLY A 46 -3.69 -5.98 0.60
C GLY A 46 -4.89 -6.00 -0.34
N GLY A 47 -5.93 -5.23 0.02
CA GLY A 47 -7.18 -5.16 -0.75
C GLY A 47 -7.10 -4.39 -2.05
N GLY A 48 -6.22 -3.42 -2.15
CA GLY A 48 -6.05 -2.64 -3.38
C GLY A 48 -7.02 -1.50 -3.59
N ILE A 49 -7.76 -1.07 -2.58
CA ILE A 49 -8.57 0.15 -2.68
C ILE A 49 -7.64 1.36 -2.81
N VAL A 50 -7.85 2.17 -3.86
CA VAL A 50 -7.11 3.40 -4.11
C VAL A 50 -7.81 4.56 -3.38
N SER A 51 -8.01 4.38 -2.08
CA SER A 51 -8.50 5.36 -1.12
C SER A 51 -8.20 4.87 0.29
N PRO A 52 -7.94 5.74 1.27
CA PRO A 52 -8.10 5.36 2.67
C PRO A 52 -9.53 4.86 2.90
N LEU A 53 -9.72 3.86 3.79
CA LEU A 53 -11.03 3.25 4.00
C LEU A 53 -12.11 4.24 4.46
N TYR A 54 -11.72 5.21 5.27
CA TYR A 54 -12.54 6.30 5.77
C TYR A 54 -11.72 7.59 5.67
N PRO A 55 -11.64 8.24 4.47
CA PRO A 55 -10.70 9.33 4.22
C PRO A 55 -10.81 10.49 5.22
N TRP A 56 -12.01 10.77 5.70
CA TRP A 56 -12.29 11.84 6.67
C TRP A 56 -11.76 11.60 8.09
N ARG A 57 -11.29 10.38 8.39
CA ARG A 57 -10.74 10.00 9.71
C ARG A 57 -9.22 10.10 9.77
N TYR A 58 -8.58 10.51 8.67
CA TYR A 58 -7.11 10.60 8.59
C TYR A 58 -6.63 12.04 8.69
N SER A 59 -5.36 12.19 9.09
CA SER A 59 -4.69 13.48 9.15
C SER A 59 -4.53 14.12 7.77
N PRO A 60 -4.36 15.45 7.69
CA PRO A 60 -4.06 16.14 6.43
C PRO A 60 -2.83 15.56 5.71
N ALA A 61 -1.83 15.07 6.46
CA ALA A 61 -0.64 14.43 5.88
C ALA A 61 -0.99 13.17 5.07
N VAL A 62 -1.82 12.28 5.62
CA VAL A 62 -2.28 11.09 4.89
C VAL A 62 -3.15 11.48 3.69
N THR A 63 -4.04 12.47 3.88
CA THR A 63 -4.92 12.99 2.82
C THR A 63 -4.14 13.55 1.64
N ALA A 64 -3.08 14.34 1.89
CA ALA A 64 -2.26 14.93 0.82
C ALA A 64 -1.58 13.87 -0.07
N LEU A 65 -0.97 12.83 0.54
CA LEU A 65 -0.39 11.72 -0.23
C LEU A 65 -1.46 10.93 -0.98
N ALA A 66 -2.62 10.69 -0.35
CA ALA A 66 -3.70 9.92 -0.96
C ALA A 66 -4.28 10.63 -2.19
N HIS A 67 -4.55 11.93 -2.11
CA HIS A 67 -5.11 12.71 -3.21
C HIS A 67 -4.19 12.73 -4.42
N TRP A 68 -2.91 13.06 -4.22
CA TRP A 68 -1.93 13.05 -5.31
C TRP A 68 -1.84 11.67 -5.96
N SER A 69 -1.81 10.62 -5.16
CA SER A 69 -1.72 9.24 -5.68
C SER A 69 -2.97 8.81 -6.43
N GLN A 70 -4.17 9.16 -5.94
CA GLN A 70 -5.43 8.83 -6.60
C GLN A 70 -5.47 9.40 -8.03
N ASP A 71 -5.04 10.65 -8.19
CA ASP A 71 -5.00 11.31 -9.48
C ASP A 71 -3.93 10.71 -10.41
N PHE A 72 -2.87 10.14 -9.86
CA PHE A 72 -1.76 9.55 -10.61
C PHE A 72 -1.97 8.08 -10.99
N TYR A 73 -2.76 7.30 -10.24
CA TYR A 73 -2.91 5.86 -10.46
C TYR A 73 -3.36 5.44 -11.87
N PRO A 74 -4.31 6.12 -12.53
CA PRO A 74 -4.70 5.78 -13.89
C PRO A 74 -3.53 5.85 -14.87
N GLN A 75 -2.75 6.91 -14.81
CA GLN A 75 -1.57 7.11 -15.67
C GLN A 75 -0.48 6.07 -15.36
N LEU A 76 -0.23 5.77 -14.08
CA LEU A 76 0.73 4.73 -13.69
C LEU A 76 0.32 3.37 -14.23
N GLY A 77 -0.97 3.03 -14.12
CA GLY A 77 -1.50 1.76 -14.61
C GLY A 77 -1.34 1.60 -16.12
N GLU A 78 -1.69 2.64 -16.88
CA GLU A 78 -1.55 2.65 -18.33
C GLU A 78 -0.07 2.53 -18.75
N ARG A 79 0.81 3.32 -18.15
CA ARG A 79 2.24 3.28 -18.44
C ARG A 79 2.84 1.91 -18.16
N LEU A 80 2.56 1.32 -17.02
CA LEU A 80 3.06 -0.03 -16.69
C LEU A 80 2.54 -1.09 -17.66
N PHE A 81 1.29 -0.98 -18.09
CA PHE A 81 0.74 -1.90 -19.10
C PHE A 81 1.44 -1.77 -20.45
N VAL A 82 1.63 -0.55 -20.93
CA VAL A 82 2.34 -0.27 -22.19
C VAL A 82 3.78 -0.78 -22.13
N ASP A 83 4.50 -0.50 -21.04
CA ASP A 83 5.92 -0.85 -20.92
C ASP A 83 6.17 -2.35 -20.72
N THR A 84 5.21 -3.09 -20.16
CA THR A 84 5.44 -4.47 -19.69
C THR A 84 4.50 -5.52 -20.26
N GLY A 85 3.38 -5.11 -20.86
CA GLY A 85 2.28 -6.02 -21.25
C GLY A 85 1.50 -6.58 -20.05
N VAL A 86 1.80 -6.19 -18.81
CA VAL A 86 1.10 -6.64 -17.60
C VAL A 86 0.19 -5.53 -17.09
N ASP A 87 -1.12 -5.67 -17.30
CA ASP A 87 -2.13 -4.71 -16.80
C ASP A 87 -2.25 -4.82 -15.27
N PRO A 88 -1.96 -3.78 -14.50
CA PRO A 88 -2.17 -3.74 -13.05
C PRO A 88 -3.64 -3.82 -12.63
N GLU A 89 -4.57 -3.70 -13.58
CA GLU A 89 -6.01 -3.63 -13.36
C GLU A 89 -6.40 -2.46 -12.42
N VAL A 90 -5.93 -1.25 -12.74
CA VAL A 90 -6.48 -0.04 -12.13
C VAL A 90 -7.89 0.16 -12.66
N HIS A 91 -8.89 -0.02 -11.79
CA HIS A 91 -10.30 -0.08 -12.20
C HIS A 91 -11.14 0.83 -11.30
N THR A 92 -11.68 1.91 -11.87
CA THR A 92 -12.59 2.82 -11.18
C THR A 92 -13.98 2.19 -11.13
N THR A 93 -14.39 1.75 -9.94
CA THR A 93 -15.69 1.10 -9.68
C THR A 93 -16.56 1.91 -8.73
N GLY A 94 -16.03 2.98 -8.17
CA GLY A 94 -16.64 3.68 -7.05
C GLY A 94 -16.67 2.85 -5.77
N LEU A 95 -17.09 3.49 -4.69
CA LEU A 95 -17.22 2.86 -3.38
C LEU A 95 -18.49 3.38 -2.68
N TYR A 96 -19.28 2.45 -2.18
CA TYR A 96 -20.40 2.72 -1.28
C TYR A 96 -19.96 2.48 0.17
N TRP A 97 -20.18 3.45 1.04
CA TRP A 97 -20.14 3.29 2.49
C TRP A 97 -21.58 3.18 2.99
N LEU A 98 -21.88 2.13 3.76
CA LEU A 98 -23.21 1.77 4.21
C LEU A 98 -23.35 2.01 5.72
N ASP A 99 -24.45 2.60 6.14
CA ASP A 99 -24.84 2.85 7.53
C ASP A 99 -23.70 3.46 8.39
N LEU A 100 -23.08 4.53 7.90
CA LEU A 100 -22.03 5.23 8.63
C LEU A 100 -22.58 6.01 9.84
N ASP A 101 -21.91 5.90 10.98
CA ASP A 101 -22.22 6.68 12.18
C ASP A 101 -21.80 8.15 12.04
N ASP A 102 -20.72 8.42 11.27
CA ASP A 102 -20.12 9.73 11.06
C ASP A 102 -20.34 10.31 9.65
N GLU A 103 -21.48 10.01 9.03
CA GLU A 103 -21.84 10.46 7.69
C GLU A 103 -21.72 11.98 7.50
N ALA A 104 -22.17 12.77 8.50
CA ALA A 104 -22.05 14.22 8.44
C ALA A 104 -20.58 14.70 8.38
N ALA A 105 -19.67 14.03 9.10
CA ALA A 105 -18.24 14.31 9.03
C ALA A 105 -17.65 13.94 7.67
N ALA A 106 -18.11 12.83 7.08
CA ALA A 106 -17.70 12.41 5.75
C ALA A 106 -18.09 13.43 4.66
N LEU A 107 -19.32 13.91 4.70
CA LEU A 107 -19.82 14.92 3.75
C LEU A 107 -19.13 16.28 3.92
N ALA A 108 -18.90 16.72 5.15
CA ALA A 108 -18.15 17.96 5.44
C ALA A 108 -16.68 17.86 4.98
N TRP A 109 -16.06 16.70 5.13
CA TRP A 109 -14.73 16.43 4.59
C TRP A 109 -14.73 16.52 3.06
N ALA A 110 -15.71 15.90 2.41
CA ALA A 110 -15.80 15.89 0.95
C ALA A 110 -15.93 17.31 0.36
N GLU A 111 -16.74 18.16 0.99
CA GLU A 111 -16.87 19.58 0.62
C GLU A 111 -15.53 20.32 0.78
N ARG A 112 -14.87 20.16 1.94
CA ARG A 112 -13.57 20.81 2.20
C ARG A 112 -12.46 20.37 1.26
N GLU A 113 -12.42 19.07 0.93
CA GLU A 113 -11.39 18.48 0.07
C GLU A 113 -11.77 18.48 -1.42
N ASN A 114 -12.95 19.02 -1.77
CA ASN A 114 -13.50 19.04 -3.13
C ASN A 114 -13.55 17.62 -3.76
N ARG A 115 -14.08 16.64 -3.02
CA ARG A 115 -14.23 15.25 -3.48
C ARG A 115 -15.69 14.94 -3.80
N PRO A 116 -15.98 14.08 -4.81
CA PRO A 116 -17.33 13.80 -5.28
C PRO A 116 -18.10 12.79 -4.41
N LEU A 117 -17.92 12.85 -3.09
CA LEU A 117 -18.66 12.04 -2.13
C LEU A 117 -20.03 12.64 -1.87
N ARG A 118 -21.08 11.84 -1.97
CA ARG A 118 -22.46 12.29 -1.78
C ARG A 118 -23.32 11.25 -1.09
N ALA A 119 -24.31 11.70 -0.35
CA ALA A 119 -25.38 10.82 0.12
C ALA A 119 -26.20 10.32 -1.07
N VAL A 120 -26.65 9.08 -1.01
CA VAL A 120 -27.50 8.44 -2.01
C VAL A 120 -28.63 7.67 -1.31
N ASP A 121 -29.80 7.62 -1.95
CA ASP A 121 -30.88 6.80 -1.45
C ASP A 121 -30.49 5.33 -1.48
N ILE A 122 -30.86 4.58 -0.44
CA ILE A 122 -30.52 3.16 -0.34
C ILE A 122 -31.13 2.34 -1.48
N SER A 123 -32.30 2.73 -1.99
CA SER A 123 -32.92 2.12 -3.18
C SER A 123 -32.01 2.28 -4.41
N ALA A 124 -31.45 3.47 -4.62
CA ALA A 124 -30.51 3.71 -5.72
C ALA A 124 -29.21 2.91 -5.55
N ALA A 125 -28.76 2.69 -4.31
CA ALA A 125 -27.61 1.80 -4.06
C ALA A 125 -27.94 0.34 -4.40
N HIS A 126 -29.15 -0.15 -4.09
CA HIS A 126 -29.63 -1.48 -4.50
C HIS A 126 -29.79 -1.62 -6.01
N ASP A 127 -30.28 -0.60 -6.69
CA ASP A 127 -30.40 -0.60 -8.16
C ASP A 127 -28.99 -0.68 -8.82
N ALA A 128 -28.01 0.02 -8.26
CA ALA A 128 -26.63 0.02 -8.76
C ALA A 128 -25.83 -1.23 -8.34
N VAL A 129 -26.16 -1.85 -7.22
CA VAL A 129 -25.53 -3.06 -6.68
C VAL A 129 -26.62 -4.07 -6.31
N PRO A 130 -27.19 -4.79 -7.30
CA PRO A 130 -28.36 -5.67 -7.09
C PRO A 130 -28.13 -6.81 -6.08
N VAL A 131 -26.90 -7.18 -5.82
CA VAL A 131 -26.51 -8.22 -4.85
C VAL A 131 -26.32 -7.71 -3.44
N LEU A 132 -26.54 -6.41 -3.20
CA LEU A 132 -26.36 -5.78 -1.89
C LEU A 132 -27.38 -6.33 -0.87
N GLY A 133 -26.93 -6.58 0.36
CA GLY A 133 -27.80 -7.02 1.45
C GLY A 133 -28.87 -5.99 1.80
N SER A 134 -30.07 -6.46 2.08
CA SER A 134 -31.24 -5.61 2.36
C SER A 134 -31.25 -4.99 3.78
N GLY A 135 -30.27 -5.32 4.61
CA GLY A 135 -30.19 -4.84 6.00
C GLY A 135 -29.68 -3.40 6.17
N PHE A 136 -29.29 -2.73 5.08
CA PHE A 136 -28.77 -1.37 5.11
C PHE A 136 -29.85 -0.33 4.84
N SER A 137 -29.74 0.82 5.49
CA SER A 137 -30.75 1.90 5.44
C SER A 137 -30.23 3.21 4.86
N ARG A 138 -28.91 3.42 4.86
CA ARG A 138 -28.25 4.63 4.34
C ARG A 138 -27.01 4.28 3.55
N ALA A 139 -26.69 5.12 2.57
CA ALA A 139 -25.47 4.98 1.79
C ALA A 139 -24.90 6.36 1.44
N ILE A 140 -23.57 6.46 1.44
CA ILE A 140 -22.85 7.51 0.72
C ILE A 140 -21.99 6.88 -0.36
N TYR A 141 -21.73 7.60 -1.43
CA TYR A 141 -21.05 7.08 -2.61
C TYR A 141 -20.02 8.07 -3.15
N MET A 142 -18.86 7.56 -3.52
CA MET A 142 -17.82 8.30 -4.23
C MET A 142 -17.44 7.54 -5.50
N ALA A 143 -17.72 8.16 -6.65
CA ALA A 143 -17.67 7.50 -7.95
C ALA A 143 -16.25 7.27 -8.49
N ASP A 144 -15.31 8.11 -8.10
CA ASP A 144 -13.92 8.13 -8.59
C ASP A 144 -12.96 7.19 -7.84
N VAL A 145 -13.46 6.43 -6.86
CA VAL A 145 -12.62 5.47 -6.15
C VAL A 145 -12.30 4.29 -7.06
N ALA A 146 -11.02 4.08 -7.29
CA ALA A 146 -10.52 2.93 -8.01
C ALA A 146 -10.09 1.81 -7.06
N ASN A 147 -9.94 0.62 -7.61
CA ASN A 147 -9.14 -0.45 -7.02
C ASN A 147 -8.06 -0.91 -8.00
N VAL A 148 -6.98 -1.48 -7.47
CA VAL A 148 -5.90 -2.07 -8.24
C VAL A 148 -5.68 -3.51 -7.81
N ARG A 149 -5.27 -4.37 -8.73
CA ARG A 149 -4.97 -5.77 -8.39
C ARG A 149 -3.52 -5.89 -7.95
N ASN A 150 -3.31 -5.90 -6.64
CA ASN A 150 -1.99 -5.85 -6.00
C ASN A 150 -0.95 -6.81 -6.59
N PRO A 151 -1.22 -8.13 -6.77
CA PRO A 151 -0.25 -9.04 -7.36
C PRO A 151 0.15 -8.66 -8.80
N ARG A 152 -0.77 -8.07 -9.57
CA ARG A 152 -0.50 -7.63 -10.94
C ARG A 152 0.30 -6.33 -10.97
N LEU A 153 0.01 -5.38 -10.07
CA LEU A 153 0.80 -4.15 -9.91
C LEU A 153 2.26 -4.48 -9.56
N VAL A 154 2.48 -5.36 -8.59
CA VAL A 154 3.82 -5.79 -8.21
C VAL A 154 4.53 -6.48 -9.37
N LYS A 155 3.83 -7.37 -10.10
CA LYS A 155 4.36 -8.07 -11.27
C LYS A 155 4.76 -7.09 -12.38
N SER A 156 3.92 -6.09 -12.67
CA SER A 156 4.22 -5.08 -13.71
C SER A 156 5.40 -4.19 -13.31
N LEU A 157 5.47 -3.73 -12.05
CA LEU A 157 6.60 -2.96 -11.54
C LEU A 157 7.92 -3.75 -11.59
N LYS A 158 7.89 -5.03 -11.17
CA LYS A 158 9.07 -5.91 -11.27
C LYS A 158 9.51 -6.06 -12.74
N ALA A 159 8.57 -6.29 -13.64
CA ALA A 159 8.89 -6.44 -15.08
C ALA A 159 9.49 -5.14 -15.66
N ALA A 160 8.92 -3.96 -15.31
CA ALA A 160 9.45 -2.69 -15.75
C ALA A 160 10.88 -2.45 -15.24
N LEU A 161 11.17 -2.79 -14.00
CA LEU A 161 12.50 -2.65 -13.41
C LEU A 161 13.53 -3.60 -14.02
N LEU A 162 13.15 -4.86 -14.28
CA LEU A 162 14.04 -5.86 -14.91
C LEU A 162 14.41 -5.50 -16.36
N ALA A 163 13.63 -4.65 -17.02
CA ALA A 163 13.95 -4.13 -18.35
C ALA A 163 15.02 -3.02 -18.33
N LEU A 164 15.36 -2.47 -17.16
CA LEU A 164 16.32 -1.38 -17.01
C LEU A 164 17.74 -1.93 -16.77
N PRO A 165 18.74 -1.56 -17.58
CA PRO A 165 20.08 -2.14 -17.53
C PRO A 165 20.88 -1.79 -16.26
N ASN A 166 20.46 -0.74 -15.55
CA ASN A 166 21.11 -0.25 -14.33
C ASN A 166 20.35 -0.65 -13.05
N VAL A 167 19.37 -1.54 -13.15
CA VAL A 167 18.63 -2.07 -11.98
C VAL A 167 18.94 -3.54 -11.79
N THR A 168 19.28 -3.92 -10.56
CA THR A 168 19.47 -5.32 -10.17
C THR A 168 18.55 -5.65 -9.01
N ILE A 169 17.82 -6.76 -9.10
CA ILE A 169 16.94 -7.24 -8.04
C ILE A 169 17.50 -8.55 -7.50
N HIS A 170 17.78 -8.60 -6.21
CA HIS A 170 18.17 -9.81 -5.49
C HIS A 170 17.01 -10.27 -4.61
N GLU A 171 16.37 -11.33 -4.99
CA GLU A 171 15.39 -12.05 -4.16
C GLU A 171 16.12 -13.06 -3.27
N GLN A 172 15.49 -13.51 -2.18
CA GLN A 172 16.06 -14.43 -1.20
C GLN A 172 17.37 -13.89 -0.59
N CYS A 173 17.50 -12.57 -0.48
CA CYS A 173 18.65 -11.87 0.04
C CYS A 173 18.26 -11.05 1.28
N GLU A 174 18.44 -11.66 2.45
CA GLU A 174 18.13 -11.02 3.71
C GLU A 174 19.22 -10.05 4.13
N VAL A 175 18.81 -8.81 4.47
CA VAL A 175 19.67 -7.81 5.07
C VAL A 175 19.58 -7.94 6.58
N SER A 176 20.74 -8.10 7.25
CA SER A 176 20.84 -8.26 8.70
C SER A 176 21.31 -7.01 9.43
N GLY A 177 21.78 -5.98 8.70
CA GLY A 177 22.27 -4.74 9.30
C GLY A 177 22.90 -3.81 8.28
N PHE A 178 23.50 -2.74 8.77
CA PHE A 178 24.14 -1.70 7.97
C PHE A 178 25.66 -1.71 8.13
N VAL A 179 26.38 -1.39 7.05
CA VAL A 179 27.84 -1.20 7.05
C VAL A 179 28.12 0.30 7.11
N ARG A 180 28.98 0.74 8.03
CA ARG A 180 29.25 2.15 8.32
C ARG A 180 30.73 2.49 8.33
N GLU A 181 31.01 3.74 7.97
CA GLU A 181 32.24 4.45 8.24
C GLU A 181 31.90 5.71 9.05
N GLY A 182 32.05 5.66 10.37
CA GLY A 182 31.56 6.71 11.28
C GLY A 182 30.04 6.82 11.24
N GLU A 183 29.52 8.01 10.95
CA GLU A 183 28.09 8.28 10.79
C GLU A 183 27.58 7.95 9.37
N ARG A 184 28.46 7.65 8.43
CA ARG A 184 28.08 7.37 7.05
C ARG A 184 27.76 5.89 6.87
N VAL A 185 26.56 5.60 6.34
CA VAL A 185 26.17 4.27 5.88
C VAL A 185 26.68 4.08 4.44
N ILE A 186 27.49 3.04 4.23
CA ILE A 186 28.16 2.74 2.96
C ILE A 186 27.69 1.43 2.33
N GLY A 187 26.68 0.79 2.90
CA GLY A 187 26.11 -0.45 2.39
C GLY A 187 25.34 -1.22 3.45
N VAL A 188 25.03 -2.46 3.13
CA VAL A 188 24.28 -3.39 3.98
C VAL A 188 24.98 -4.73 4.10
N GLN A 189 24.82 -5.38 5.26
CA GLN A 189 25.26 -6.75 5.51
C GLN A 189 24.17 -7.72 5.10
N THR A 190 24.51 -8.72 4.29
CA THR A 190 23.61 -9.80 3.88
C THR A 190 24.19 -11.17 4.23
N SER A 191 23.41 -12.22 4.06
CA SER A 191 23.87 -13.61 4.22
C SER A 191 24.97 -14.01 3.23
N THR A 192 25.07 -13.32 2.11
CA THR A 192 26.07 -13.59 1.06
C THR A 192 27.25 -12.63 1.06
N GLY A 193 27.32 -11.70 2.02
CA GLY A 193 28.37 -10.71 2.17
C GLY A 193 27.84 -9.28 2.18
N VAL A 194 28.76 -8.33 2.04
CA VAL A 194 28.44 -6.89 2.01
C VAL A 194 28.03 -6.46 0.61
N ILE A 195 26.92 -5.72 0.54
CA ILE A 195 26.51 -5.00 -0.68
C ILE A 195 26.71 -3.52 -0.40
N SER A 196 27.70 -2.93 -1.08
CA SER A 196 28.03 -1.51 -0.94
C SER A 196 27.05 -0.62 -1.70
N GLY A 197 26.87 0.62 -1.22
CA GLY A 197 26.05 1.63 -1.89
C GLY A 197 26.38 3.02 -1.34
N ASP A 198 26.26 4.02 -2.19
CA ASP A 198 26.45 5.42 -1.78
C ASP A 198 25.27 5.92 -0.94
N GLN A 199 24.10 5.33 -1.16
CA GLN A 199 22.87 5.60 -0.43
C GLN A 199 22.14 4.28 -0.15
N VAL A 200 21.55 4.14 1.03
CA VAL A 200 20.73 2.99 1.46
C VAL A 200 19.34 3.49 1.80
N VAL A 201 18.32 2.89 1.20
CA VAL A 201 16.90 3.24 1.42
C VAL A 201 16.19 2.07 2.07
N LEU A 202 15.64 2.28 3.26
CA LEU A 202 14.89 1.27 4.00
C LEU A 202 13.40 1.35 3.67
N THR A 203 12.90 0.30 3.00
CA THR A 203 11.50 0.13 2.59
C THR A 203 10.95 -1.23 3.06
N ALA A 204 11.50 -1.76 4.17
CA ALA A 204 11.28 -3.13 4.65
C ALA A 204 9.94 -3.36 5.37
N GLY A 205 8.95 -2.49 5.16
CA GLY A 205 7.59 -2.65 5.69
C GLY A 205 7.58 -2.81 7.22
N ALA A 206 6.92 -3.85 7.71
CA ALA A 206 6.80 -4.11 9.15
C ALA A 206 8.13 -4.44 9.84
N TRP A 207 9.17 -4.82 9.08
CA TRP A 207 10.51 -5.14 9.62
C TRP A 207 11.47 -3.95 9.66
N SER A 208 11.03 -2.77 9.24
CA SER A 208 11.89 -1.58 9.21
C SER A 208 12.40 -1.20 10.60
N GLY A 209 11.56 -1.35 11.64
CA GLY A 209 11.95 -1.07 13.01
C GLY A 209 13.06 -2.00 13.51
N ASP A 210 13.00 -3.29 13.19
CA ASP A 210 14.01 -4.26 13.64
C ASP A 210 15.37 -4.01 12.99
N LEU A 211 15.39 -3.62 11.72
CA LEU A 211 16.65 -3.26 11.07
C LEU A 211 17.27 -2.01 11.69
N LEU A 212 16.50 -0.98 12.03
CA LEU A 212 17.05 0.23 12.66
C LEU A 212 17.55 0.00 14.09
N LYS A 213 17.06 -1.01 14.81
CA LYS A 213 17.61 -1.41 16.11
C LYS A 213 19.11 -1.77 16.03
N THR A 214 19.59 -2.24 14.87
CA THR A 214 21.03 -2.52 14.68
C THR A 214 21.91 -1.26 14.69
N LEU A 215 21.28 -0.08 14.67
CA LEU A 215 21.91 1.25 14.79
C LEU A 215 21.55 1.95 16.10
N ASP A 216 20.97 1.22 17.07
CA ASP A 216 20.47 1.76 18.33
C ASP A 216 19.35 2.81 18.15
N LEU A 217 18.62 2.76 17.02
CA LEU A 217 17.47 3.61 16.73
C LEU A 217 16.15 2.88 16.97
N THR A 218 15.19 3.63 17.50
CA THR A 218 13.81 3.14 17.69
C THR A 218 12.89 3.77 16.64
N LEU A 219 12.42 2.95 15.70
CA LEU A 219 11.38 3.35 14.76
C LEU A 219 10.06 2.72 15.20
N PRO A 220 9.03 3.53 15.56
CA PRO A 220 7.75 3.00 16.01
C PRO A 220 6.90 2.52 14.81
N VAL A 221 7.34 1.45 14.17
CA VAL A 221 6.63 0.72 13.12
C VAL A 221 6.44 -0.70 13.58
N GLU A 222 5.18 -1.11 13.75
CA GLU A 222 4.80 -2.41 14.29
C GLU A 222 4.03 -3.25 13.26
N PRO A 223 4.18 -4.59 13.28
CA PRO A 223 3.38 -5.47 12.45
C PRO A 223 1.92 -5.48 12.94
N VAL A 224 0.98 -5.19 12.04
CA VAL A 224 -0.46 -5.31 12.29
C VAL A 224 -1.06 -6.28 11.29
N LYS A 225 -1.43 -7.46 11.77
CA LYS A 225 -1.99 -8.55 10.97
C LYS A 225 -3.37 -8.21 10.44
N GLY A 226 -3.63 -8.61 9.21
CA GLY A 226 -4.97 -8.56 8.61
C GLY A 226 -5.19 -9.74 7.70
N GLN A 227 -6.34 -10.38 7.87
CA GLN A 227 -6.75 -11.56 7.10
C GLN A 227 -7.80 -11.17 6.07
N MET A 228 -7.81 -11.86 4.95
CA MET A 228 -8.68 -11.63 3.81
C MET A 228 -9.09 -12.96 3.19
N ILE A 229 -10.30 -13.00 2.62
CA ILE A 229 -10.80 -14.15 1.86
C ILE A 229 -11.16 -13.73 0.45
N LEU A 230 -11.13 -14.68 -0.46
CA LEU A 230 -11.42 -14.50 -1.88
C LEU A 230 -12.52 -15.47 -2.31
N TYR A 231 -13.58 -14.93 -2.87
CA TYR A 231 -14.63 -15.70 -3.53
C TYR A 231 -14.45 -15.75 -5.03
N LYS A 232 -15.01 -16.77 -5.67
CA LYS A 232 -15.14 -16.87 -7.13
C LYS A 232 -16.60 -16.76 -7.53
N CYS A 233 -16.91 -15.76 -8.35
CA CYS A 233 -18.24 -15.45 -8.88
C CYS A 233 -18.18 -15.18 -10.40
N ALA A 234 -19.28 -14.77 -10.98
CA ALA A 234 -19.32 -14.23 -12.34
C ALA A 234 -18.57 -12.89 -12.44
N ALA A 235 -18.10 -12.52 -13.61
CA ALA A 235 -17.28 -11.33 -13.80
C ALA A 235 -18.02 -10.01 -13.49
N ASP A 236 -19.31 -9.99 -13.65
CA ASP A 236 -20.21 -8.85 -13.41
C ASP A 236 -20.98 -8.92 -12.08
N PHE A 237 -20.63 -9.86 -11.20
CA PHE A 237 -21.31 -10.10 -9.94
C PHE A 237 -21.41 -8.86 -9.04
N LEU A 238 -20.32 -8.11 -8.91
CA LEU A 238 -20.26 -6.90 -8.06
C LEU A 238 -19.76 -5.71 -8.89
N PRO A 239 -20.63 -4.75 -9.26
CA PRO A 239 -20.24 -3.63 -10.12
C PRO A 239 -19.46 -2.53 -9.40
N SER A 240 -19.64 -2.36 -8.08
CA SER A 240 -18.98 -1.34 -7.26
C SER A 240 -18.46 -1.94 -5.98
N MET A 241 -17.42 -1.33 -5.40
CA MET A 241 -16.98 -1.69 -4.04
C MET A 241 -18.05 -1.30 -3.03
N VAL A 242 -18.19 -2.09 -1.97
CA VAL A 242 -19.07 -1.80 -0.83
C VAL A 242 -18.31 -1.95 0.49
N LEU A 243 -18.62 -1.11 1.48
CA LEU A 243 -17.99 -1.08 2.78
C LEU A 243 -19.04 -0.81 3.87
N ALA A 244 -19.07 -1.66 4.89
CA ALA A 244 -19.85 -1.45 6.11
C ALA A 244 -19.07 -1.99 7.33
N LYS A 245 -19.18 -1.33 8.47
CA LYS A 245 -18.61 -1.78 9.76
C LYS A 245 -17.13 -2.19 9.68
N GLY A 246 -16.33 -1.51 8.84
CA GLY A 246 -14.90 -1.82 8.62
C GLY A 246 -14.62 -3.03 7.73
N ARG A 247 -15.64 -3.68 7.20
CA ARG A 247 -15.55 -4.77 6.22
C ARG A 247 -15.89 -4.27 4.83
N TYR A 248 -15.20 -4.77 3.82
CA TYR A 248 -15.38 -4.35 2.43
C TYR A 248 -15.41 -5.54 1.48
N ALA A 249 -16.10 -5.36 0.37
CA ALA A 249 -16.08 -6.25 -0.78
C ALA A 249 -15.53 -5.50 -1.99
N ILE A 250 -14.53 -6.07 -2.66
CA ILE A 250 -13.84 -5.48 -3.80
C ILE A 250 -13.96 -6.39 -5.01
N PRO A 251 -14.58 -5.93 -6.10
CA PRO A 251 -14.69 -6.71 -7.34
C PRO A 251 -13.35 -6.76 -8.08
N ARG A 252 -13.11 -7.88 -8.77
CA ARG A 252 -12.07 -8.04 -9.77
C ARG A 252 -12.69 -8.31 -11.13
N ARG A 253 -12.06 -7.85 -12.21
CA ARG A 253 -12.58 -8.00 -13.58
C ARG A 253 -12.86 -9.45 -14.00
N ASP A 254 -12.19 -10.40 -13.36
CA ASP A 254 -12.35 -11.83 -13.64
C ASP A 254 -13.40 -12.52 -12.74
N GLY A 255 -14.18 -11.76 -11.98
CA GLY A 255 -15.25 -12.27 -11.11
C GLY A 255 -14.76 -12.70 -9.72
N HIS A 256 -13.51 -12.51 -9.37
CA HIS A 256 -13.13 -12.67 -7.97
C HIS A 256 -13.66 -11.52 -7.13
N ILE A 257 -14.16 -11.84 -5.93
CA ILE A 257 -14.61 -10.86 -4.94
C ILE A 257 -13.73 -11.01 -3.71
N LEU A 258 -12.99 -9.95 -3.39
CA LEU A 258 -12.12 -9.90 -2.24
C LEU A 258 -12.86 -9.31 -1.04
N ILE A 259 -12.92 -10.05 0.06
CA ILE A 259 -13.52 -9.60 1.33
C ILE A 259 -12.42 -9.36 2.35
N GLY A 260 -12.43 -8.24 3.01
CA GLY A 260 -11.47 -7.87 4.04
C GLY A 260 -12.04 -6.88 5.06
N SER A 261 -11.34 -6.65 6.12
CA SER A 261 -10.20 -7.37 6.63
C SER A 261 -10.26 -7.43 8.14
N THR A 262 -9.55 -8.36 8.75
CA THR A 262 -9.32 -8.33 10.20
C THR A 262 -8.27 -7.27 10.58
N LEU A 263 -8.15 -6.99 11.88
CA LEU A 263 -7.10 -6.17 12.47
C LEU A 263 -6.68 -6.84 13.77
N GLU A 264 -5.44 -7.35 13.82
CA GLU A 264 -4.95 -8.20 14.89
C GLU A 264 -3.51 -7.79 15.26
N HIS A 265 -3.16 -7.86 16.54
CA HIS A 265 -1.82 -7.53 17.07
C HIS A 265 -1.15 -8.83 17.55
N GLU A 266 -0.70 -9.62 16.58
CA GLU A 266 -0.12 -10.97 16.79
C GLU A 266 1.39 -11.02 16.43
N GLY A 267 2.06 -9.85 16.52
CA GLY A 267 3.46 -9.74 16.11
C GLY A 267 3.65 -10.15 14.65
N TYR A 268 4.65 -10.96 14.38
CA TYR A 268 4.99 -11.38 13.02
C TYR A 268 4.28 -12.65 12.54
N ASP A 269 3.33 -13.21 13.33
CA ASP A 269 2.56 -14.37 12.91
C ASP A 269 1.59 -14.02 11.76
N LYS A 270 1.73 -14.71 10.63
CA LYS A 270 0.90 -14.59 9.44
C LYS A 270 -0.02 -15.81 9.23
N THR A 271 -0.13 -16.67 10.21
CA THR A 271 -0.99 -17.85 10.09
C THR A 271 -2.46 -17.44 10.01
N PRO A 272 -3.19 -17.78 8.92
CA PRO A 272 -4.64 -17.58 8.88
C PRO A 272 -5.33 -18.43 9.94
N THR A 273 -6.47 -17.96 10.47
CA THR A 273 -7.23 -18.64 11.54
C THR A 273 -8.66 -18.94 11.11
N ASP A 274 -9.21 -20.08 11.54
CA ASP A 274 -10.60 -20.45 11.25
C ASP A 274 -11.59 -19.44 11.82
N MET A 275 -11.30 -18.85 12.98
CA MET A 275 -12.13 -17.81 13.57
C MET A 275 -12.24 -16.57 12.67
N ALA A 276 -11.13 -16.14 12.06
CA ALA A 276 -11.14 -15.02 11.11
C ALA A 276 -11.86 -15.40 9.81
N LEU A 277 -11.67 -16.64 9.32
CA LEU A 277 -12.37 -17.14 8.14
C LEU A 277 -13.89 -17.07 8.35
N GLU A 278 -14.42 -17.59 9.44
CA GLU A 278 -15.86 -17.58 9.74
C GLU A 278 -16.38 -16.14 9.95
N SER A 279 -15.62 -15.27 10.62
CA SER A 279 -15.96 -13.84 10.77
C SER A 279 -16.03 -13.11 9.42
N LEU A 280 -15.09 -13.40 8.53
CA LEU A 280 -15.07 -12.78 7.18
C LEU A 280 -16.20 -13.31 6.30
N LYS A 281 -16.52 -14.62 6.36
CA LYS A 281 -17.68 -15.20 5.68
C LYS A 281 -19.00 -14.58 6.16
N ALA A 282 -19.18 -14.45 7.48
CA ALA A 282 -20.37 -13.81 8.05
C ALA A 282 -20.51 -12.36 7.53
N SER A 283 -19.42 -11.59 7.52
CA SER A 283 -19.42 -10.23 6.97
C SER A 283 -19.68 -10.20 5.45
N ALA A 284 -19.18 -11.18 4.71
CA ALA A 284 -19.41 -11.31 3.27
C ALA A 284 -20.89 -11.52 2.96
N VAL A 285 -21.55 -12.42 3.70
CA VAL A 285 -22.99 -12.71 3.54
C VAL A 285 -23.86 -11.53 4.01
N GLU A 286 -23.47 -10.81 5.05
CA GLU A 286 -24.16 -9.57 5.47
C GLU A 286 -24.11 -8.52 4.36
N LEU A 287 -22.94 -8.29 3.76
CA LEU A 287 -22.77 -7.32 2.66
C LEU A 287 -23.45 -7.79 1.38
N LEU A 288 -23.28 -9.05 1.01
CA LEU A 288 -23.66 -9.66 -0.27
C LEU A 288 -24.24 -11.05 -0.02
N PRO A 289 -25.55 -11.19 0.28
CA PRO A 289 -26.17 -12.47 0.67
C PRO A 289 -25.94 -13.62 -0.32
N ALA A 290 -25.83 -13.31 -1.61
CA ALA A 290 -25.55 -14.30 -2.65
C ALA A 290 -24.17 -14.98 -2.52
N LEU A 291 -23.27 -14.50 -1.64
CA LEU A 291 -22.00 -15.16 -1.34
C LEU A 291 -22.14 -16.36 -0.39
N ALA A 292 -23.33 -16.58 0.21
CA ALA A 292 -23.57 -17.74 1.08
C ALA A 292 -23.28 -19.08 0.39
N ASP A 293 -23.60 -19.17 -0.91
CA ASP A 293 -23.41 -20.37 -1.71
C ASP A 293 -22.16 -20.31 -2.62
N ALA A 294 -21.37 -19.23 -2.54
CA ALA A 294 -20.19 -19.05 -3.38
C ALA A 294 -18.95 -19.74 -2.77
N GLU A 295 -18.08 -20.24 -3.63
CA GLU A 295 -16.84 -20.89 -3.21
C GLU A 295 -15.80 -19.86 -2.70
N VAL A 296 -15.24 -20.13 -1.51
CA VAL A 296 -14.05 -19.43 -1.01
C VAL A 296 -12.81 -20.10 -1.61
N VAL A 297 -12.16 -19.43 -2.54
CA VAL A 297 -10.99 -19.93 -3.28
C VAL A 297 -9.65 -19.50 -2.68
N GLY A 298 -9.66 -18.65 -1.65
CA GLY A 298 -8.44 -18.21 -0.97
C GLY A 298 -8.68 -17.61 0.40
N HIS A 299 -7.73 -17.85 1.31
CA HIS A 299 -7.67 -17.22 2.64
C HIS A 299 -6.20 -17.00 3.00
N TRP A 300 -5.84 -15.79 3.38
CA TRP A 300 -4.46 -15.43 3.72
C TRP A 300 -4.39 -14.29 4.73
N ALA A 301 -3.20 -14.07 5.28
CA ALA A 301 -2.89 -12.94 6.15
C ALA A 301 -1.70 -12.15 5.60
N GLY A 302 -1.64 -10.87 5.97
CA GLY A 302 -0.50 -9.99 5.72
C GLY A 302 -0.24 -9.07 6.91
N LEU A 303 0.97 -8.52 7.00
CA LEU A 303 1.41 -7.65 8.10
C LEU A 303 1.53 -6.22 7.59
N ARG A 304 0.62 -5.36 8.02
CA ARG A 304 0.69 -3.93 7.74
C ARG A 304 1.81 -3.30 8.56
N PRO A 305 2.63 -2.38 8.00
CA PRO A 305 3.63 -1.63 8.75
C PRO A 305 2.97 -0.48 9.53
N GLY A 306 2.47 -0.76 10.72
CA GLY A 306 1.74 0.19 11.56
C GLY A 306 2.65 1.28 12.09
N SER A 307 2.44 2.53 11.69
CA SER A 307 3.07 3.73 12.20
C SER A 307 2.09 4.56 13.04
N PRO A 308 2.57 5.43 13.93
CA PRO A 308 1.71 6.38 14.63
C PRO A 308 0.86 7.20 13.65
N GLU A 309 -0.44 7.27 13.90
CA GLU A 309 -1.44 7.98 13.07
C GLU A 309 -1.49 7.52 11.59
N GLY A 310 -0.77 6.45 11.22
CA GLY A 310 -0.65 5.99 9.84
C GLY A 310 0.18 6.90 8.93
N ILE A 311 0.94 7.84 9.51
CA ILE A 311 1.81 8.76 8.77
C ILE A 311 3.15 8.06 8.49
N PRO A 312 3.55 7.88 7.22
CA PRO A 312 4.80 7.23 6.89
C PRO A 312 6.03 8.05 7.28
N TYR A 313 7.19 7.41 7.29
CA TYR A 313 8.50 8.02 7.44
C TYR A 313 9.12 8.14 6.06
N ILE A 314 9.36 9.37 5.59
CA ILE A 314 9.93 9.67 4.27
C ILE A 314 11.05 10.70 4.45
N GLY A 315 12.31 10.29 4.23
CA GLY A 315 13.45 11.20 4.36
C GLY A 315 14.69 10.55 4.92
N GLN A 316 15.72 11.36 5.13
CA GLN A 316 16.99 10.93 5.68
C GLN A 316 16.89 10.64 7.18
N VAL A 317 17.59 9.60 7.63
CA VAL A 317 17.70 9.25 9.06
C VAL A 317 18.62 10.25 9.77
N PRO A 318 18.15 10.91 10.85
CA PRO A 318 18.99 11.84 11.61
C PRO A 318 20.25 11.16 12.17
N GLY A 319 21.40 11.82 12.05
CA GLY A 319 22.68 11.31 12.52
C GLY A 319 23.34 10.24 11.63
N PHE A 320 22.70 9.88 10.52
CA PHE A 320 23.26 8.89 9.58
C PHE A 320 23.27 9.44 8.14
N ASP A 321 24.47 9.78 7.66
CA ASP A 321 24.64 10.12 6.24
C ASP A 321 24.47 8.87 5.36
N GLY A 322 23.75 9.03 4.24
CA GLY A 322 23.53 7.94 3.29
C GLY A 322 22.44 6.93 3.69
N LEU A 323 21.73 7.13 4.81
CA LEU A 323 20.60 6.27 5.21
C LEU A 323 19.27 7.02 5.13
N TRP A 324 18.30 6.39 4.47
CA TRP A 324 16.98 6.96 4.16
C TRP A 324 15.85 6.01 4.54
N LEU A 325 14.69 6.57 4.86
CA LEU A 325 13.45 5.83 5.10
C LEU A 325 12.39 6.17 4.06
N ASN A 326 11.66 5.15 3.63
CA ASN A 326 10.35 5.26 3.00
C ASN A 326 9.51 4.06 3.47
N CYS A 327 8.91 4.16 4.65
CA CYS A 327 8.24 3.04 5.32
C CYS A 327 7.15 3.50 6.29
N GLY A 328 6.41 2.56 6.91
CA GLY A 328 5.41 2.88 7.93
C GLY A 328 4.07 3.36 7.36
N HIS A 329 3.66 2.91 6.18
CA HIS A 329 2.44 3.36 5.51
C HIS A 329 1.14 2.74 6.06
N TYR A 330 1.23 1.87 7.06
CA TYR A 330 0.13 1.21 7.74
C TYR A 330 -0.92 0.62 6.79
N ARG A 331 -2.20 1.03 6.95
CA ARG A 331 -3.34 0.51 6.18
C ARG A 331 -3.41 1.06 4.75
N ASN A 332 -2.68 2.12 4.47
CA ASN A 332 -2.79 2.92 3.26
C ASN A 332 -1.61 2.74 2.30
N GLY A 333 -0.71 1.77 2.56
CA GLY A 333 0.54 1.61 1.81
C GLY A 333 0.38 1.56 0.30
N LEU A 334 -0.73 0.99 -0.19
CA LEU A 334 -0.97 0.95 -1.62
C LEU A 334 -1.39 2.32 -2.16
N VAL A 335 -2.44 2.92 -1.58
CA VAL A 335 -2.93 4.22 -2.07
C VAL A 335 -1.88 5.32 -1.92
N LEU A 336 -1.04 5.29 -0.88
CA LEU A 336 0.00 6.31 -0.67
C LEU A 336 1.27 6.07 -1.50
N ALA A 337 1.48 4.87 -2.05
CA ALA A 337 2.75 4.48 -2.65
C ALA A 337 3.24 5.42 -3.77
N PRO A 338 2.43 5.83 -4.77
CA PRO A 338 2.92 6.71 -5.82
C PRO A 338 3.43 8.05 -5.29
N ALA A 339 2.63 8.73 -4.46
CA ALA A 339 3.02 10.04 -3.89
C ALA A 339 4.21 9.92 -2.94
N SER A 340 4.21 8.89 -2.07
CA SER A 340 5.29 8.65 -1.12
C SER A 340 6.63 8.41 -1.83
N CYS A 341 6.64 7.62 -2.91
CA CYS A 341 7.85 7.32 -3.64
C CYS A 341 8.30 8.50 -4.52
N GLN A 342 7.38 9.30 -5.05
CA GLN A 342 7.71 10.53 -5.76
C GLN A 342 8.28 11.59 -4.81
N LEU A 343 7.61 11.83 -3.68
CA LEU A 343 8.09 12.73 -2.63
C LEU A 343 9.49 12.32 -2.14
N PHE A 344 9.69 11.03 -1.89
CA PHE A 344 10.99 10.48 -1.50
C PHE A 344 12.06 10.80 -2.55
N ALA A 345 11.78 10.54 -3.83
CA ALA A 345 12.71 10.82 -4.91
C ALA A 345 13.04 12.31 -5.01
N ASP A 346 12.04 13.19 -4.89
CA ASP A 346 12.25 14.65 -4.94
C ASP A 346 13.15 15.12 -3.80
N VAL A 347 12.90 14.67 -2.56
CA VAL A 347 13.71 15.03 -1.39
C VAL A 347 15.14 14.50 -1.53
N MET A 348 15.31 13.23 -1.90
CA MET A 348 16.63 12.61 -2.07
C MET A 348 17.46 13.25 -3.18
N LEU A 349 16.80 13.68 -4.27
CA LEU A 349 17.45 14.29 -5.43
C LEU A 349 17.58 15.82 -5.31
N GLY A 350 17.09 16.43 -4.21
CA GLY A 350 17.12 17.87 -3.99
C GLY A 350 16.24 18.66 -4.97
N ARG A 351 15.12 18.09 -5.39
CA ARG A 351 14.11 18.70 -6.26
C ARG A 351 13.03 19.40 -5.44
N ALA A 352 12.25 20.26 -6.10
CA ALA A 352 11.02 20.78 -5.50
C ALA A 352 10.05 19.60 -5.24
N PRO A 353 9.66 19.37 -3.98
CA PRO A 353 8.80 18.22 -3.63
C PRO A 353 7.36 18.46 -4.11
N ILE A 354 6.68 17.37 -4.47
CA ILE A 354 5.27 17.39 -4.91
C ILE A 354 4.29 17.89 -3.85
N ILE A 355 4.62 17.70 -2.58
CA ILE A 355 3.88 18.17 -1.39
C ILE A 355 4.89 18.51 -0.29
N ASP A 356 4.45 19.18 0.79
CA ASP A 356 5.29 19.49 1.94
C ASP A 356 5.87 18.20 2.56
N PRO A 357 7.21 18.02 2.62
CA PRO A 357 7.84 16.83 3.19
C PRO A 357 7.87 16.83 4.73
N ALA A 358 7.68 17.98 5.38
CA ALA A 358 7.89 18.12 6.82
C ALA A 358 7.10 17.14 7.69
N PRO A 359 5.80 16.84 7.42
CA PRO A 359 5.03 15.89 8.24
C PRO A 359 5.56 14.45 8.21
N TYR A 360 6.35 14.09 7.20
CA TYR A 360 6.84 12.71 6.99
C TYR A 360 8.29 12.54 7.39
N ALA A 361 9.01 13.63 7.67
CA ALA A 361 10.42 13.59 8.01
C ALA A 361 10.68 12.72 9.24
N PRO A 362 11.74 11.87 9.24
CA PRO A 362 12.12 11.06 10.40
C PRO A 362 12.57 11.90 11.59
N ALA A 363 13.12 13.10 11.36
CA ALA A 363 13.62 13.99 12.40
C ALA A 363 12.52 14.35 13.43
N GLY A 364 12.81 14.09 14.71
CA GLY A 364 11.87 14.30 15.80
C GLY A 364 10.76 13.24 15.94
N ARG A 365 10.80 12.19 15.10
CA ARG A 365 9.83 11.08 15.13
C ARG A 365 10.48 9.71 15.38
N ILE A 366 11.82 9.66 15.38
CA ILE A 366 12.67 8.50 15.71
C ILE A 366 13.82 8.91 16.61
#